data_a11b16c403890eb7159e73dda36b4313
#
_entry.id   a11b16c403890eb7159e73dda36b4313
#
_cell.length_a   1.000
_cell.length_b   1.000
_cell.length_c   1.000
_cell.angle_alpha   90.00
_cell.angle_beta   90.00
_cell.angle_gamma   90.00
#
_symmetry.space_group_name_H-M   'P 1'
#
loop_
_entity.id
_entity.type
_entity.pdbx_description
1 polymer ?
#
loop_
_entity_poly.entity_id
_entity_poly.type
_entity_poly.pdbx_seq_one_letter_code
_entity_poly.pdbx_strand_id
1 'polypeptide(L)'
;MSMGLDKVIENIQKEGKEKITSILKDAERQAAQILALKQKMIDEGAAKKRQELEKQIALLKTQEESSVEIEVKKIRLNTEKDILTQTYQECLNALSTLPHEKILSILLKKTKTELPEAAYVYSNTRDEALVRSLTNIPFGGTIDILGGIIVENKEKNLKIDYRYETIAELVWERSLKEIAKKLFA
;
A
#
# COMPACT_ATOMS: atom_id res chain seq x y z
N MET A 1 -1.27 -58.56 -93.18
CA MET A 1 -0.74 -58.90 -91.81
C MET A 1 -0.46 -57.70 -90.93
N SER A 2 -1.12 -56.52 -91.12
CA SER A 2 -0.89 -55.30 -90.36
C SER A 2 -1.86 -55.10 -89.15
N MET A 3 -3.02 -55.75 -89.14
CA MET A 3 -4.12 -55.57 -88.18
C MET A 3 -3.83 -56.02 -86.74
N GLY A 4 -2.82 -56.87 -86.55
CA GLY A 4 -2.46 -57.35 -85.21
C GLY A 4 -1.52 -56.37 -84.39
N LEU A 5 -0.64 -55.68 -85.12
CA LEU A 5 0.35 -54.81 -84.52
C LEU A 5 -0.29 -53.50 -84.07
N ASP A 6 -1.20 -52.94 -84.85
CA ASP A 6 -1.92 -51.70 -84.50
C ASP A 6 -2.79 -51.90 -83.24
N LYS A 7 -3.45 -53.04 -83.05
CA LYS A 7 -4.19 -53.35 -81.80
C LYS A 7 -3.29 -53.49 -80.59
N VAL A 8 -2.08 -54.02 -80.74
CA VAL A 8 -1.11 -54.12 -79.63
C VAL A 8 -0.61 -52.75 -79.24
N ILE A 9 -0.30 -51.89 -80.22
CA ILE A 9 0.12 -50.50 -79.94
C ILE A 9 -1.01 -49.73 -79.25
N GLU A 10 -2.25 -49.89 -79.71
CA GLU A 10 -3.42 -49.21 -79.09
C GLU A 10 -3.67 -49.69 -77.64
N ASN A 11 -3.52 -50.97 -77.36
CA ASN A 11 -3.61 -51.52 -76.02
C ASN A 11 -2.48 -51.00 -75.09
N ILE A 12 -1.22 -50.94 -75.56
CA ILE A 12 -0.09 -50.42 -74.77
C ILE A 12 -0.29 -48.93 -74.49
N GLN A 13 -0.77 -48.17 -75.47
CA GLN A 13 -1.09 -46.75 -75.27
C GLN A 13 -2.27 -46.57 -74.26
N LYS A 14 -3.29 -47.41 -74.30
CA LYS A 14 -4.40 -47.36 -73.36
C LYS A 14 -3.95 -47.72 -71.93
N GLU A 15 -3.22 -48.82 -71.79
CA GLU A 15 -2.67 -49.20 -70.47
C GLU A 15 -1.70 -48.13 -69.93
N GLY A 16 -0.89 -47.47 -70.79
CA GLY A 16 -0.02 -46.37 -70.46
C GLY A 16 -0.80 -45.16 -69.92
N LYS A 17 -1.88 -44.80 -70.65
CA LYS A 17 -2.79 -43.72 -70.20
C LYS A 17 -3.48 -44.01 -68.88
N GLU A 18 -3.97 -45.21 -68.69
CA GLU A 18 -4.62 -45.65 -67.42
C GLU A 18 -3.64 -45.62 -66.28
N LYS A 19 -2.39 -46.07 -66.45
CA LYS A 19 -1.34 -45.98 -65.43
C LYS A 19 -1.00 -44.54 -65.08
N ILE A 20 -0.86 -43.67 -66.09
CA ILE A 20 -0.57 -42.21 -65.83
C ILE A 20 -1.73 -41.58 -65.03
N THR A 21 -2.99 -41.86 -65.41
CA THR A 21 -4.19 -41.37 -64.74
C THR A 21 -4.26 -41.84 -63.29
N SER A 22 -3.92 -43.10 -63.03
CA SER A 22 -3.88 -43.70 -61.69
C SER A 22 -2.77 -42.98 -60.82
N ILE A 23 -1.58 -42.82 -61.39
CA ILE A 23 -0.46 -42.15 -60.69
C ILE A 23 -0.79 -40.69 -60.31
N LEU A 24 -1.39 -39.96 -61.29
CA LEU A 24 -1.80 -38.56 -61.07
C LEU A 24 -2.89 -38.51 -59.97
N LYS A 25 -3.89 -39.42 -60.04
CA LYS A 25 -4.95 -39.44 -59.04
C LYS A 25 -4.46 -39.79 -57.62
N ASP A 26 -3.48 -40.70 -57.54
CA ASP A 26 -2.86 -41.05 -56.27
C ASP A 26 -2.00 -39.89 -55.73
N ALA A 27 -1.26 -39.20 -56.60
CA ALA A 27 -0.50 -38.01 -56.23
C ALA A 27 -1.39 -36.85 -55.72
N GLU A 28 -2.52 -36.60 -56.43
CA GLU A 28 -3.51 -35.59 -56.00
C GLU A 28 -4.12 -35.98 -54.66
N ARG A 29 -4.45 -37.25 -54.45
CA ARG A 29 -4.97 -37.73 -53.15
C ARG A 29 -3.97 -37.58 -52.02
N GLN A 30 -2.69 -37.91 -52.27
CA GLN A 30 -1.61 -37.70 -51.26
C GLN A 30 -1.39 -36.22 -50.95
N ALA A 31 -1.38 -35.37 -51.97
CA ALA A 31 -1.27 -33.93 -51.77
C ALA A 31 -2.43 -33.36 -50.94
N ALA A 32 -3.65 -33.75 -51.23
CA ALA A 32 -4.84 -33.36 -50.48
C ALA A 32 -4.77 -33.82 -49.00
N GLN A 33 -4.30 -35.05 -48.75
CA GLN A 33 -4.13 -35.59 -47.41
C GLN A 33 -3.06 -34.79 -46.62
N ILE A 34 -1.92 -34.46 -47.25
CA ILE A 34 -0.87 -33.66 -46.64
C ILE A 34 -1.38 -32.26 -46.28
N LEU A 35 -2.11 -31.61 -47.18
CA LEU A 35 -2.70 -30.31 -46.96
C LEU A 35 -3.70 -30.34 -45.79
N ALA A 36 -4.60 -31.31 -45.76
CA ALA A 36 -5.58 -31.49 -44.70
C ALA A 36 -4.90 -31.70 -43.32
N LEU A 37 -3.86 -32.56 -43.28
CA LEU A 37 -3.08 -32.78 -42.06
C LEU A 37 -2.39 -31.47 -41.58
N LYS A 38 -1.77 -30.75 -42.49
CA LYS A 38 -1.10 -29.46 -42.14
C LYS A 38 -2.09 -28.41 -41.65
N GLN A 39 -3.26 -28.29 -42.33
CA GLN A 39 -4.30 -27.38 -41.88
C GLN A 39 -4.79 -27.75 -40.47
N LYS A 40 -5.05 -29.03 -40.20
CA LYS A 40 -5.43 -29.47 -38.83
C LYS A 40 -4.37 -29.12 -37.79
N MET A 41 -3.08 -29.33 -38.07
CA MET A 41 -1.99 -28.94 -37.15
C MET A 41 -1.92 -27.44 -36.90
N ILE A 42 -2.18 -26.62 -37.92
CA ILE A 42 -2.24 -25.16 -37.81
C ILE A 42 -3.41 -24.76 -36.89
N ASP A 43 -4.59 -25.32 -37.14
CA ASP A 43 -5.80 -25.00 -36.37
C ASP A 43 -5.66 -25.41 -34.91
N GLU A 44 -5.13 -26.63 -34.65
CA GLU A 44 -4.82 -27.08 -33.27
C GLU A 44 -3.76 -26.20 -32.59
N GLY A 45 -2.72 -25.81 -33.31
CA GLY A 45 -1.68 -24.90 -32.81
C GLY A 45 -2.22 -23.52 -32.49
N ALA A 46 -3.07 -22.98 -33.37
CA ALA A 46 -3.73 -21.68 -33.15
C ALA A 46 -4.69 -21.72 -31.95
N ALA A 47 -5.47 -22.81 -31.81
CA ALA A 47 -6.37 -22.99 -30.67
C ALA A 47 -5.60 -23.05 -29.33
N LYS A 48 -4.51 -23.83 -29.26
CA LYS A 48 -3.65 -23.93 -28.09
C LYS A 48 -3.05 -22.55 -27.72
N LYS A 49 -2.58 -21.83 -28.72
CA LYS A 49 -1.98 -20.50 -28.51
C LYS A 49 -3.00 -19.46 -28.02
N ARG A 50 -4.23 -19.49 -28.54
CA ARG A 50 -5.34 -18.67 -28.04
C ARG A 50 -5.65 -18.97 -26.58
N GLN A 51 -5.78 -20.22 -26.23
CA GLN A 51 -6.06 -20.63 -24.84
C GLN A 51 -4.94 -20.19 -23.88
N GLU A 52 -3.69 -20.29 -24.30
CA GLU A 52 -2.54 -19.82 -23.52
C GLU A 52 -2.58 -18.30 -23.31
N LEU A 53 -2.86 -17.54 -24.38
CA LEU A 53 -2.99 -16.09 -24.30
C LEU A 53 -4.15 -15.65 -23.40
N GLU A 54 -5.30 -16.35 -23.47
CA GLU A 54 -6.44 -16.07 -22.58
C GLU A 54 -6.07 -16.25 -21.10
N LYS A 55 -5.33 -17.33 -20.79
CA LYS A 55 -4.84 -17.56 -19.42
C LYS A 55 -3.86 -16.46 -18.97
N GLN A 56 -2.95 -16.03 -19.83
CA GLN A 56 -1.99 -14.98 -19.52
C GLN A 56 -2.70 -13.62 -19.31
N ILE A 57 -3.67 -13.30 -20.17
CA ILE A 57 -4.48 -12.08 -20.02
C ILE A 57 -5.26 -12.08 -18.69
N ALA A 58 -5.90 -13.21 -18.36
CA ALA A 58 -6.63 -13.35 -17.10
C ALA A 58 -5.70 -13.17 -15.88
N LEU A 59 -4.51 -13.77 -15.92
CA LEU A 59 -3.52 -13.61 -14.86
C LEU A 59 -3.05 -12.16 -14.72
N LEU A 60 -2.68 -11.51 -15.81
CA LEU A 60 -2.26 -10.11 -15.83
C LEU A 60 -3.37 -9.19 -15.29
N LYS A 61 -4.62 -9.41 -15.71
CA LYS A 61 -5.76 -8.64 -15.23
C LYS A 61 -5.90 -8.76 -13.70
N THR A 62 -5.83 -9.97 -13.15
CA THR A 62 -5.90 -10.18 -11.70
C THR A 62 -4.74 -9.53 -10.96
N GLN A 63 -3.53 -9.57 -11.52
CA GLN A 63 -2.35 -8.91 -10.94
C GLN A 63 -2.50 -7.39 -10.93
N GLU A 64 -2.95 -6.79 -12.02
CA GLU A 64 -3.19 -5.35 -12.11
C GLU A 64 -4.30 -4.89 -11.16
N GLU A 65 -5.43 -5.60 -11.12
CA GLU A 65 -6.52 -5.31 -10.18
C GLU A 65 -6.03 -5.32 -8.73
N SER A 66 -5.26 -6.34 -8.33
CA SER A 66 -4.67 -6.43 -6.99
C SER A 66 -3.68 -5.31 -6.69
N SER A 67 -2.85 -4.95 -7.68
CA SER A 67 -1.89 -3.84 -7.56
C SER A 67 -2.59 -2.51 -7.32
N VAL A 68 -3.63 -2.22 -8.11
CA VAL A 68 -4.45 -1.00 -7.98
C VAL A 68 -5.15 -0.95 -6.61
N GLU A 69 -5.71 -2.07 -6.14
CA GLU A 69 -6.33 -2.12 -4.81
C GLU A 69 -5.33 -1.78 -3.68
N ILE A 70 -4.11 -2.31 -3.77
CA ILE A 70 -3.04 -2.01 -2.80
C ILE A 70 -2.68 -0.53 -2.86
N GLU A 71 -2.54 0.04 -4.05
CA GLU A 71 -2.19 1.45 -4.22
C GLU A 71 -3.27 2.38 -3.67
N VAL A 72 -4.54 2.10 -3.96
CA VAL A 72 -5.69 2.85 -3.40
C VAL A 72 -5.70 2.78 -1.88
N LYS A 73 -5.50 1.59 -1.29
CA LYS A 73 -5.40 1.44 0.16
C LYS A 73 -4.24 2.25 0.75
N LYS A 74 -3.08 2.24 0.09
CA LYS A 74 -1.90 3.00 0.50
C LYS A 74 -2.16 4.51 0.48
N ILE A 75 -2.76 5.02 -0.59
CA ILE A 75 -3.12 6.44 -0.71
C ILE A 75 -4.09 6.84 0.42
N ARG A 76 -5.14 6.04 0.62
CA ARG A 76 -6.11 6.28 1.69
C ARG A 76 -5.45 6.34 3.07
N LEU A 77 -4.65 5.33 3.42
CA LEU A 77 -3.96 5.27 4.72
C LEU A 77 -2.98 6.44 4.92
N ASN A 78 -2.28 6.86 3.87
CA ASN A 78 -1.41 8.03 3.94
C ASN A 78 -2.21 9.30 4.19
N THR A 79 -3.32 9.50 3.49
CA THR A 79 -4.21 10.65 3.70
C THR A 79 -4.79 10.66 5.11
N GLU A 80 -5.26 9.52 5.62
CA GLU A 80 -5.73 9.39 7.00
C GLU A 80 -4.63 9.76 8.02
N LYS A 81 -3.39 9.31 7.80
CA LYS A 81 -2.24 9.66 8.63
C LYS A 81 -1.94 11.16 8.59
N ASP A 82 -2.00 11.79 7.42
CA ASP A 82 -1.73 13.22 7.27
C ASP A 82 -2.78 14.05 8.00
N ILE A 83 -4.07 13.68 7.89
CA ILE A 83 -5.16 14.33 8.62
C ILE A 83 -4.96 14.19 10.14
N LEU A 84 -4.62 13.01 10.64
CA LEU A 84 -4.35 12.81 12.06
C LEU A 84 -3.16 13.65 12.54
N THR A 85 -2.09 13.73 11.74
CA THR A 85 -0.93 14.55 12.05
C THR A 85 -1.29 16.02 12.13
N GLN A 86 -2.05 16.54 11.16
CA GLN A 86 -2.53 17.92 11.18
C GLN A 86 -3.43 18.20 12.39
N THR A 87 -4.36 17.29 12.69
CA THR A 87 -5.25 17.41 13.85
C THR A 87 -4.46 17.48 15.17
N TYR A 88 -3.39 16.67 15.29
CA TYR A 88 -2.51 16.73 16.45
C TYR A 88 -1.78 18.07 16.56
N GLN A 89 -1.25 18.60 15.46
CA GLN A 89 -0.58 19.92 15.45
C GLN A 89 -1.55 21.05 15.82
N GLU A 90 -2.77 21.01 15.30
CA GLU A 90 -3.80 21.99 15.68
C GLU A 90 -4.18 21.90 17.16
N CYS A 91 -4.22 20.68 17.70
CA CYS A 91 -4.43 20.46 19.14
C CYS A 91 -3.32 21.11 19.98
N LEU A 92 -2.05 20.93 19.60
CA LEU A 92 -0.92 21.57 20.27
C LEU A 92 -0.98 23.10 20.18
N ASN A 93 -1.32 23.63 19.00
CA ASN A 93 -1.50 25.07 18.81
C ASN A 93 -2.63 25.62 19.69
N ALA A 94 -3.76 24.92 19.77
CA ALA A 94 -4.85 25.30 20.65
C ALA A 94 -4.44 25.29 22.13
N LEU A 95 -3.69 24.27 22.58
CA LEU A 95 -3.16 24.21 23.93
C LEU A 95 -2.26 25.39 24.27
N SER A 96 -1.46 25.88 23.31
CA SER A 96 -0.58 27.03 23.51
C SER A 96 -1.34 28.36 23.75
N THR A 97 -2.61 28.45 23.33
CA THR A 97 -3.43 29.67 23.44
C THR A 97 -4.38 29.68 24.62
N LEU A 98 -4.54 28.55 25.33
CA LEU A 98 -5.42 28.47 26.50
C LEU A 98 -4.92 29.29 27.69
N PRO A 99 -5.80 29.73 28.61
CA PRO A 99 -5.38 30.34 29.87
C PRO A 99 -4.72 29.28 30.76
N HIS A 100 -3.40 29.45 30.98
CA HIS A 100 -2.57 28.44 31.64
C HIS A 100 -2.72 28.39 33.16
N GLU A 101 -3.28 29.42 33.79
CA GLU A 101 -3.34 29.55 35.26
C GLU A 101 -4.01 28.34 35.93
N LYS A 102 -5.18 27.91 35.42
CA LYS A 102 -5.90 26.78 36.00
C LYS A 102 -5.14 25.46 35.79
N ILE A 103 -4.54 25.29 34.64
CA ILE A 103 -3.79 24.07 34.31
C ILE A 103 -2.55 24.00 35.18
N LEU A 104 -1.76 25.06 35.25
CA LEU A 104 -0.55 25.14 36.07
C LEU A 104 -0.87 24.93 37.57
N SER A 105 -1.95 25.49 38.08
CA SER A 105 -2.37 25.26 39.48
C SER A 105 -2.68 23.80 39.77
N ILE A 106 -3.31 23.06 38.83
CA ILE A 106 -3.59 21.62 38.95
C ILE A 106 -2.29 20.83 38.89
N LEU A 107 -1.41 21.12 37.95
CA LEU A 107 -0.12 20.44 37.79
C LEU A 107 0.77 20.64 39.04
N LEU A 108 0.84 21.84 39.57
CA LEU A 108 1.61 22.14 40.79
C LEU A 108 1.04 21.45 42.04
N LYS A 109 -0.30 21.31 42.15
CA LYS A 109 -0.93 20.52 43.22
C LYS A 109 -0.58 19.04 43.08
N LYS A 110 -0.63 18.50 41.86
CA LYS A 110 -0.27 17.12 41.58
C LYS A 110 1.20 16.85 41.89
N THR A 111 2.10 17.76 41.53
CA THR A 111 3.52 17.69 41.89
C THR A 111 3.75 17.50 43.37
N LYS A 112 3.04 18.24 44.24
CA LYS A 112 3.19 18.13 45.72
C LYS A 112 2.84 16.74 46.23
N THR A 113 1.96 16.01 45.52
CA THR A 113 1.56 14.65 45.89
C THR A 113 2.55 13.60 45.35
N GLU A 114 3.01 13.77 44.10
CA GLU A 114 3.88 12.82 43.43
C GLU A 114 5.39 13.01 43.74
N LEU A 115 5.82 14.22 43.98
CA LEU A 115 7.20 14.57 44.37
C LEU A 115 7.20 15.56 45.54
N PRO A 116 6.94 15.11 46.77
CA PRO A 116 6.94 16.00 47.92
C PRO A 116 8.27 16.74 48.17
N GLU A 117 9.38 16.14 47.75
CA GLU A 117 10.76 16.68 47.81
C GLU A 117 11.15 17.53 46.60
N ALA A 118 10.19 18.05 45.86
CA ALA A 118 10.43 18.93 44.72
C ALA A 118 11.24 20.16 45.13
N ALA A 119 12.39 20.36 44.49
CA ALA A 119 13.32 21.44 44.83
C ALA A 119 13.42 22.52 43.75
N TYR A 120 13.18 22.18 42.52
CA TYR A 120 13.24 23.09 41.37
C TYR A 120 12.06 22.87 40.42
N VAL A 121 11.51 24.00 39.95
CA VAL A 121 10.49 24.02 38.89
C VAL A 121 11.00 24.81 37.69
N TYR A 122 10.77 24.28 36.50
CA TYR A 122 11.11 24.90 35.22
C TYR A 122 9.84 25.11 34.41
N SER A 123 9.77 26.20 33.66
CA SER A 123 8.67 26.48 32.74
C SER A 123 9.17 27.35 31.58
N ASN A 124 8.28 27.72 30.66
CA ASN A 124 8.64 28.64 29.61
C ASN A 124 8.68 30.11 30.12
N THR A 125 9.23 30.99 29.32
CA THR A 125 9.36 32.41 29.65
C THR A 125 8.00 33.10 29.90
N ARG A 126 6.95 32.67 29.15
CA ARG A 126 5.60 33.23 29.28
C ARG A 126 4.97 32.94 30.63
N ASP A 127 5.15 31.73 31.12
CA ASP A 127 4.50 31.21 32.33
C ASP A 127 5.33 31.38 33.59
N GLU A 128 6.58 31.87 33.49
CA GLU A 128 7.50 32.06 34.61
C GLU A 128 6.88 32.88 35.78
N ALA A 129 6.35 34.07 35.48
CA ALA A 129 5.76 34.93 36.50
C ALA A 129 4.57 34.25 37.20
N LEU A 130 3.77 33.53 36.45
CA LEU A 130 2.62 32.81 36.96
C LEU A 130 3.04 31.62 37.82
N VAL A 131 4.02 30.82 37.38
CA VAL A 131 4.55 29.69 38.16
C VAL A 131 5.15 30.19 39.48
N ARG A 132 5.92 31.27 39.48
CA ARG A 132 6.48 31.86 40.69
C ARG A 132 5.40 32.34 41.68
N SER A 133 4.24 32.80 41.20
CA SER A 133 3.12 33.19 42.03
C SER A 133 2.33 32.04 42.62
N LEU A 134 2.29 30.89 41.93
CA LEU A 134 1.46 29.71 42.30
C LEU A 134 2.18 28.73 43.22
N THR A 135 3.52 28.79 43.35
CA THR A 135 4.26 27.82 44.16
C THR A 135 5.43 28.49 44.90
N ASN A 136 5.79 27.89 46.05
CA ASN A 136 6.99 28.26 46.82
C ASN A 136 8.22 27.43 46.39
N ILE A 137 8.09 26.51 45.40
CA ILE A 137 9.24 25.78 44.88
C ILE A 137 10.16 26.75 44.13
N PRO A 138 11.45 26.75 44.39
CA PRO A 138 12.41 27.60 43.69
C PRO A 138 12.34 27.41 42.19
N PHE A 139 12.30 28.52 41.45
CA PHE A 139 12.30 28.47 39.97
C PHE A 139 13.72 28.17 39.47
N GLY A 140 13.90 27.05 38.79
CA GLY A 140 15.19 26.53 38.34
C GLY A 140 15.68 27.15 37.03
N GLY A 141 14.78 27.75 36.24
CA GLY A 141 15.10 28.37 34.96
C GLY A 141 14.03 28.23 33.91
N THR A 142 14.20 28.94 32.81
CA THR A 142 13.31 28.85 31.64
C THR A 142 13.78 27.77 30.67
N ILE A 143 12.82 27.10 30.06
CA ILE A 143 13.03 26.07 29.04
C ILE A 143 12.13 26.36 27.85
N ASP A 144 12.56 25.91 26.67
CA ASP A 144 11.78 26.07 25.41
C ASP A 144 10.74 24.97 25.31
N ILE A 145 9.51 25.29 25.74
CA ILE A 145 8.33 24.38 25.70
C ILE A 145 7.08 25.17 25.37
N LEU A 146 6.04 24.52 24.83
CA LEU A 146 4.75 25.17 24.57
C LEU A 146 4.08 25.67 25.86
N GLY A 147 4.26 24.95 26.96
CA GLY A 147 3.74 25.29 28.28
C GLY A 147 3.82 24.12 29.25
N GLY A 148 3.33 24.33 30.46
CA GLY A 148 3.46 23.36 31.53
C GLY A 148 4.71 23.54 32.37
N ILE A 149 5.08 22.52 33.13
CA ILE A 149 6.20 22.53 34.07
C ILE A 149 7.02 21.25 34.01
N ILE A 150 8.29 21.38 34.31
CA ILE A 150 9.15 20.27 34.69
C ILE A 150 9.56 20.51 36.16
N VAL A 151 9.53 19.47 36.96
CA VAL A 151 9.91 19.53 38.35
C VAL A 151 10.98 18.54 38.68
N GLU A 152 11.99 18.95 39.42
CA GLU A 152 13.12 18.10 39.84
C GLU A 152 13.33 18.16 41.34
N ASN A 153 13.83 17.06 41.91
CA ASN A 153 14.30 17.07 43.32
C ASN A 153 15.68 17.73 43.43
N LYS A 154 16.15 17.91 44.66
CA LYS A 154 17.44 18.57 44.97
C LYS A 154 18.63 17.86 44.33
N GLU A 155 18.60 16.55 44.25
CA GLU A 155 19.68 15.71 43.73
C GLU A 155 19.62 15.57 42.22
N LYS A 156 18.54 16.08 41.55
CA LYS A 156 18.29 16.00 40.12
C LYS A 156 18.22 14.58 39.56
N ASN A 157 17.99 13.61 40.44
CA ASN A 157 17.83 12.19 40.05
C ASN A 157 16.36 11.78 39.85
N LEU A 158 15.41 12.59 40.34
CA LEU A 158 13.98 12.43 40.11
C LEU A 158 13.43 13.66 39.37
N LYS A 159 12.73 13.41 38.28
CA LYS A 159 12.16 14.41 37.40
C LYS A 159 10.73 14.04 37.03
N ILE A 160 9.83 14.98 37.16
CA ILE A 160 8.46 14.86 36.67
C ILE A 160 8.30 15.83 35.49
N ASP A 161 7.85 15.29 34.37
CA ASP A 161 7.63 16.05 33.14
C ASP A 161 6.13 16.24 32.91
N TYR A 162 5.67 17.48 33.16
CA TYR A 162 4.31 17.93 32.93
C TYR A 162 4.25 18.99 31.81
N ARG A 163 5.10 18.86 30.81
CA ARG A 163 4.99 19.67 29.60
C ARG A 163 3.68 19.36 28.88
N TYR A 164 3.10 20.35 28.26
CA TYR A 164 1.86 20.17 27.51
C TYR A 164 2.04 19.19 26.36
N GLU A 165 3.19 19.20 25.70
CA GLU A 165 3.54 18.27 24.64
C GLU A 165 3.50 16.80 25.13
N THR A 166 4.13 16.54 26.30
CA THR A 166 4.17 15.20 26.89
C THR A 166 2.77 14.71 27.31
N ILE A 167 1.98 15.60 27.92
CA ILE A 167 0.61 15.29 28.31
C ILE A 167 -0.28 15.07 27.08
N ALA A 168 -0.14 15.93 26.05
CA ALA A 168 -0.89 15.82 24.82
C ALA A 168 -0.58 14.51 24.10
N GLU A 169 0.68 14.09 24.04
CA GLU A 169 1.10 12.82 23.45
C GLU A 169 0.44 11.62 24.14
N LEU A 170 0.47 11.57 25.47
CA LEU A 170 -0.17 10.51 26.24
C LEU A 170 -1.69 10.44 26.04
N VAL A 171 -2.35 11.60 25.97
CA VAL A 171 -3.80 11.68 25.76
C VAL A 171 -4.11 11.30 24.31
N TRP A 172 -3.31 11.76 23.36
CA TRP A 172 -3.47 11.44 21.94
C TRP A 172 -3.38 9.94 21.69
N GLU A 173 -2.35 9.27 22.19
CA GLU A 173 -2.18 7.83 22.06
C GLU A 173 -3.39 7.05 22.60
N ARG A 174 -3.90 7.45 23.75
CA ARG A 174 -5.07 6.82 24.37
C ARG A 174 -6.36 7.06 23.60
N SER A 175 -6.49 8.22 22.99
CA SER A 175 -7.71 8.67 22.29
C SER A 175 -7.68 8.42 20.78
N LEU A 176 -6.53 8.00 20.22
CA LEU A 176 -6.29 7.89 18.77
C LEU A 176 -7.37 7.07 18.06
N LYS A 177 -7.77 5.95 18.66
CA LYS A 177 -8.81 5.08 18.08
C LYS A 177 -10.18 5.77 18.00
N GLU A 178 -10.54 6.55 19.00
CA GLU A 178 -11.81 7.27 19.02
C GLU A 178 -11.79 8.45 18.06
N ILE A 179 -10.66 9.17 18.00
CA ILE A 179 -10.44 10.27 17.07
C ILE A 179 -10.54 9.77 15.63
N ALA A 180 -9.82 8.71 15.30
CA ALA A 180 -9.85 8.10 13.97
C ALA A 180 -11.27 7.64 13.59
N LYS A 181 -12.01 7.04 14.54
CA LYS A 181 -13.40 6.66 14.31
C LYS A 181 -14.31 7.86 14.03
N LYS A 182 -14.08 9.00 14.69
CA LYS A 182 -14.89 10.21 14.46
C LYS A 182 -14.56 10.92 13.15
N LEU A 183 -13.31 10.84 12.71
CA LEU A 183 -12.86 11.51 11.50
C LEU A 183 -13.13 10.72 10.22
N PHE A 184 -13.12 9.37 10.29
CA PHE A 184 -13.12 8.50 9.11
C PHE A 184 -14.27 7.46 9.09
N ALA A 185 -15.20 7.49 10.06
CA ALA A 185 -16.36 6.59 10.11
C ALA A 185 -17.55 7.10 9.33
#